data_dc7045df0e2375e6f7e0e2f201d691a8
#
_entry.id   dc7045df0e2375e6f7e0e2f201d691a8
#
_cell.length_a   1.000
_cell.length_b   1.000
_cell.length_c   1.000
_cell.angle_alpha   90.00
_cell.angle_beta   90.00
_cell.angle_gamma   90.00
#
_symmetry.space_group_name_H-M   'P 1'
#
loop_
_entity.id
_entity.type
_entity.pdbx_description
1 polymer ?
#
loop_
_entity_poly.entity_id
_entity_poly.type
_entity_poly.pdbx_seq_one_letter_code
_entity_poly.pdbx_strand_id
1 'polypeptide(L)'
;LDHGHIDLFYMTLDQSGHPLLKIMEDVTGSGVQHEAEDIRLVVPSSALKHSLPHDIVAGGSGYFLPQTQDPTLPWPGWDVLSLAPAGFERVEFDVSYTHPDGGRISLWTEDFLSGRSSRLRSGGFELDPHGSTIAQDYLSHTHANWVFSQAGSYELSVQARAFRNDGSFETTRSATYLIEVGGTQGVSTPQNSAVPSGGVLAPAVEDSAVGNEEESLTRDAPQRVGTERCIPTRITREAGEDEVSRIRSDSEIPNQAITTLNVQVGSEGGITDGHFDLGPAIENGQLVARIKDDRAVPAVWKDPASLTFALGEKARIKAPEALSYAAAPGQDVWMIPATQIRGVPWLGMNSQREEIVTET
;
A
#
# COMPACT_ATOMS: atom_id res chain seq x y z
N LEU A 1 2.69 9.80 -11.19
CA LEU A 1 1.83 8.83 -10.52
C LEU A 1 1.04 9.54 -9.43
N ASP A 2 -0.28 9.46 -9.46
CA ASP A 2 -1.18 10.20 -8.56
C ASP A 2 -2.18 9.30 -7.81
N HIS A 3 -2.15 8.00 -8.05
CA HIS A 3 -2.97 7.00 -7.36
C HIS A 3 -2.36 5.60 -7.50
N GLY A 4 -2.93 4.64 -6.76
CA GLY A 4 -2.60 3.22 -6.87
C GLY A 4 -1.36 2.79 -6.08
N HIS A 5 -0.97 1.53 -6.24
CA HIS A 5 0.13 0.90 -5.54
C HIS A 5 1.48 1.34 -6.14
N ILE A 6 2.38 1.82 -5.27
CA ILE A 6 3.68 2.35 -5.67
C ILE A 6 4.73 1.94 -4.65
N ASP A 7 5.66 1.05 -5.02
CA ASP A 7 6.87 0.83 -4.24
C ASP A 7 7.85 1.96 -4.54
N LEU A 8 7.73 3.04 -3.77
CA LEU A 8 8.53 4.25 -3.96
C LEU A 8 10.03 3.93 -3.85
N PHE A 9 10.40 3.05 -2.93
CA PHE A 9 11.77 2.54 -2.78
C PHE A 9 11.80 1.06 -3.12
N TYR A 10 11.76 0.75 -4.41
CA TYR A 10 11.88 -0.61 -4.91
C TYR A 10 13.34 -1.01 -5.06
N MET A 11 13.75 -2.07 -4.35
CA MET A 11 15.08 -2.61 -4.46
C MET A 11 15.10 -3.79 -5.42
N THR A 12 16.02 -3.77 -6.37
CA THR A 12 16.24 -4.85 -7.32
C THR A 12 17.74 -5.12 -7.47
N LEU A 13 18.11 -6.08 -8.32
CA LEU A 13 19.50 -6.42 -8.62
C LEU A 13 19.80 -6.12 -10.08
N ASP A 14 21.01 -5.63 -10.35
CA ASP A 14 21.54 -5.57 -11.70
C ASP A 14 21.96 -6.97 -12.20
N GLN A 15 22.40 -7.06 -13.45
CA GLN A 15 22.86 -8.32 -14.06
C GLN A 15 24.08 -8.94 -13.35
N SER A 16 24.81 -8.15 -12.56
CA SER A 16 25.97 -8.57 -11.79
C SER A 16 25.64 -8.94 -10.34
N GLY A 17 24.36 -8.78 -9.94
CA GLY A 17 23.87 -9.06 -8.59
C GLY A 17 24.07 -7.91 -7.60
N HIS A 18 24.37 -6.70 -8.06
CA HIS A 18 24.47 -5.52 -7.20
C HIS A 18 23.11 -4.86 -7.00
N PRO A 19 22.82 -4.32 -5.80
CA PRO A 19 21.55 -3.69 -5.50
C PRO A 19 21.35 -2.39 -6.28
N LEU A 20 20.16 -2.23 -6.84
CA LEU A 20 19.66 -1.03 -7.49
C LEU A 20 18.42 -0.51 -6.76
N LEU A 21 18.26 0.80 -6.76
CA LEU A 21 17.10 1.49 -6.20
C LEU A 21 16.28 2.09 -7.36
N LYS A 22 15.00 1.76 -7.42
CA LYS A 22 14.05 2.15 -8.46
C LYS A 22 12.70 2.50 -7.85
N ILE A 23 11.72 2.84 -8.68
CA ILE A 23 10.31 2.85 -8.37
C ILE A 23 9.66 1.65 -9.08
N MET A 24 8.73 0.98 -8.41
CA MET A 24 7.82 0.04 -9.06
C MET A 24 6.38 0.53 -8.85
N GLU A 25 5.60 0.60 -9.93
CA GLU A 25 4.17 0.87 -9.86
C GLU A 25 3.38 -0.33 -10.38
N ASP A 26 2.19 -0.50 -9.82
CA ASP A 26 1.25 -1.55 -10.19
C ASP A 26 -0.13 -0.94 -10.52
N VAL A 27 -0.13 0.29 -11.02
CA VAL A 27 -1.35 1.05 -11.36
C VAL A 27 -2.07 0.40 -12.53
N THR A 28 -1.29 -0.18 -13.46
CA THR A 28 -1.81 -0.90 -14.64
C THR A 28 -1.99 -2.40 -14.40
N GLY A 29 -1.66 -2.89 -13.18
CA GLY A 29 -1.72 -4.32 -12.84
C GLY A 29 -0.56 -5.15 -13.36
N SER A 30 0.45 -4.55 -13.96
CA SER A 30 1.56 -5.27 -14.62
C SER A 30 2.93 -5.10 -13.95
N GLY A 31 3.06 -4.30 -12.91
CA GLY A 31 4.32 -4.08 -12.18
C GLY A 31 5.42 -3.45 -13.05
N VAL A 32 5.36 -2.15 -13.30
CA VAL A 32 6.31 -1.43 -14.16
C VAL A 32 7.39 -0.77 -13.32
N GLN A 33 8.66 -1.01 -13.66
CA GLN A 33 9.81 -0.40 -13.01
C GLN A 33 10.25 0.86 -13.72
N HIS A 34 10.59 1.89 -12.95
CA HIS A 34 11.10 3.17 -13.44
C HIS A 34 12.36 3.58 -12.69
N GLU A 35 13.22 4.41 -13.32
CA GLU A 35 14.21 5.17 -12.60
C GLU A 35 13.50 6.24 -11.76
N ALA A 36 14.04 6.55 -10.57
CA ALA A 36 13.38 7.48 -9.65
C ALA A 36 13.21 8.88 -10.27
N GLU A 37 14.18 9.31 -11.06
CA GLU A 37 14.23 10.62 -11.70
C GLU A 37 13.22 10.78 -12.84
N ASP A 38 12.73 9.68 -13.41
CA ASP A 38 11.77 9.68 -14.52
C ASP A 38 10.32 9.84 -14.05
N ILE A 39 10.07 9.68 -12.74
CA ILE A 39 8.72 9.65 -12.16
C ILE A 39 8.55 10.78 -11.16
N ARG A 40 7.39 11.41 -11.22
CA ARG A 40 6.91 12.33 -10.20
C ARG A 40 5.72 11.71 -9.48
N LEU A 41 5.80 11.61 -8.14
CA LEU A 41 4.67 11.27 -7.30
C LEU A 41 3.82 12.53 -7.06
N VAL A 42 2.52 12.46 -7.28
CA VAL A 42 1.60 13.58 -7.06
C VAL A 42 0.66 13.24 -5.91
N VAL A 43 0.79 13.96 -4.81
CA VAL A 43 -0.13 13.87 -3.67
C VAL A 43 -1.22 14.92 -3.86
N PRO A 44 -2.48 14.50 -4.15
CA PRO A 44 -3.54 15.44 -4.48
C PRO A 44 -3.97 16.29 -3.28
N SER A 45 -4.62 17.41 -3.54
CA SER A 45 -5.17 18.28 -2.48
C SER A 45 -6.21 17.58 -1.62
N SER A 46 -6.90 16.55 -2.13
CA SER A 46 -7.84 15.71 -1.38
C SER A 46 -7.20 14.91 -0.24
N ALA A 47 -5.87 14.71 -0.29
CA ALA A 47 -5.12 14.07 0.80
C ALA A 47 -4.99 14.94 2.06
N LEU A 48 -5.36 16.24 2.01
CA LEU A 48 -5.27 17.13 3.16
C LEU A 48 -6.21 16.70 4.29
N LYS A 49 -5.66 16.48 5.49
CA LYS A 49 -6.38 16.15 6.72
C LYS A 49 -6.09 17.19 7.81
N HIS A 50 -7.08 17.48 8.66
CA HIS A 50 -7.00 18.48 9.74
C HIS A 50 -7.11 17.87 11.15
N SER A 51 -7.07 16.55 11.24
CA SER A 51 -7.24 15.83 12.52
C SER A 51 -6.23 14.69 12.63
N LEU A 52 -4.97 15.01 12.37
CA LEU A 52 -3.86 14.06 12.49
C LEU A 52 -3.34 14.03 13.94
N PRO A 53 -2.70 12.92 14.38
CA PRO A 53 -2.12 12.81 15.71
C PRO A 53 -1.06 13.88 15.97
N HIS A 54 -1.29 14.75 16.97
CA HIS A 54 -0.39 15.86 17.28
C HIS A 54 0.98 15.44 17.83
N ASP A 55 1.06 14.23 18.37
CA ASP A 55 2.31 13.61 18.84
C ASP A 55 3.22 13.12 17.69
N ILE A 56 2.69 13.02 16.47
CA ILE A 56 3.43 12.63 15.27
C ILE A 56 3.55 13.81 14.31
N VAL A 57 2.46 14.53 14.09
CA VAL A 57 2.36 15.62 13.12
C VAL A 57 2.14 16.92 13.87
N ALA A 58 3.18 17.72 13.98
CA ALA A 58 3.10 19.02 14.63
C ALA A 58 2.04 19.90 13.92
N GLY A 59 1.08 20.42 14.71
CA GLY A 59 -0.05 21.19 14.19
C GLY A 59 -1.25 20.35 13.77
N GLY A 60 -1.16 19.01 13.76
CA GLY A 60 -2.29 18.09 13.50
C GLY A 60 -2.90 18.17 12.11
N SER A 61 -2.21 18.79 11.14
CA SER A 61 -2.67 18.93 9.75
C SER A 61 -1.56 18.60 8.77
N GLY A 62 -1.93 18.03 7.63
CA GLY A 62 -1.00 17.70 6.56
C GLY A 62 -1.66 16.84 5.48
N TYR A 63 -0.94 16.61 4.41
CA TYR A 63 -1.34 15.74 3.31
C TYR A 63 -0.98 14.30 3.70
N PHE A 64 -2.00 13.50 3.95
CA PHE A 64 -1.89 12.17 4.52
C PHE A 64 -2.10 11.08 3.48
N LEU A 65 -1.12 10.22 3.34
CA LEU A 65 -1.19 8.98 2.58
C LEU A 65 -1.21 7.82 3.59
N PRO A 66 -2.34 7.11 3.70
CA PRO A 66 -2.49 6.07 4.73
C PRO A 66 -1.71 4.80 4.39
N GLN A 67 -1.30 4.07 5.43
CA GLN A 67 -0.70 2.74 5.30
C GLN A 67 -1.65 1.74 4.64
N THR A 68 -2.95 1.88 4.83
CA THR A 68 -3.98 1.10 4.13
C THR A 68 -4.33 1.79 2.82
N GLN A 69 -4.37 1.05 1.74
CA GLN A 69 -4.63 1.61 0.42
C GLN A 69 -5.95 2.37 0.35
N ASP A 70 -5.88 3.60 -0.14
CA ASP A 70 -7.01 4.38 -0.63
C ASP A 70 -6.87 4.46 -2.16
N PRO A 71 -7.82 3.92 -2.94
CA PRO A 71 -7.69 3.84 -4.40
C PRO A 71 -7.64 5.20 -5.10
N THR A 72 -8.00 6.28 -4.40
CA THR A 72 -7.96 7.66 -4.93
C THR A 72 -6.65 8.39 -4.63
N LEU A 73 -5.73 7.76 -3.91
CA LEU A 73 -4.44 8.33 -3.49
C LEU A 73 -3.28 7.45 -3.95
N PRO A 74 -2.09 8.02 -4.16
CA PRO A 74 -0.88 7.21 -4.27
C PRO A 74 -0.64 6.46 -2.96
N TRP A 75 -0.24 5.22 -3.08
CA TRP A 75 0.02 4.35 -1.93
C TRP A 75 1.50 3.96 -1.88
N PRO A 76 2.36 4.87 -1.36
CA PRO A 76 3.79 4.67 -1.36
C PRO A 76 4.24 3.66 -0.31
N GLY A 77 5.16 2.81 -0.71
CA GLY A 77 5.80 1.82 0.13
C GLY A 77 7.25 1.57 -0.30
N TRP A 78 7.79 0.45 0.16
CA TRP A 78 9.05 -0.09 -0.31
C TRP A 78 9.01 -1.60 -0.38
N ASP A 79 9.69 -2.16 -1.38
CA ASP A 79 9.87 -3.61 -1.55
C ASP A 79 11.37 -3.93 -1.68
N VAL A 80 11.83 -4.84 -0.83
CA VAL A 80 13.22 -5.29 -0.80
C VAL A 80 13.34 -6.82 -0.98
N LEU A 81 12.24 -7.49 -1.34
CA LEU A 81 12.18 -8.96 -1.45
C LEU A 81 13.10 -9.52 -2.52
N SER A 82 13.26 -8.79 -3.64
CA SER A 82 14.08 -9.21 -4.77
C SER A 82 15.59 -9.31 -4.48
N LEU A 83 16.03 -8.84 -3.31
CA LEU A 83 17.41 -8.94 -2.87
C LEU A 83 17.79 -10.31 -2.27
N ALA A 84 16.80 -11.16 -1.96
CA ALA A 84 17.02 -12.48 -1.34
C ALA A 84 17.97 -13.39 -2.12
N PRO A 85 17.90 -13.51 -3.47
CA PRO A 85 18.81 -14.38 -4.24
C PRO A 85 20.29 -14.02 -4.11
N ALA A 86 20.60 -12.72 -3.83
CA ALA A 86 21.98 -12.26 -3.63
C ALA A 86 22.47 -12.37 -2.16
N GLY A 87 21.64 -12.97 -1.27
CA GLY A 87 22.01 -13.23 0.13
C GLY A 87 21.93 -12.00 1.03
N PHE A 88 21.24 -10.95 0.63
CA PHE A 88 20.92 -9.83 1.52
C PHE A 88 19.79 -10.22 2.46
N GLU A 89 19.75 -9.64 3.65
CA GLU A 89 18.75 -9.95 4.67
C GLU A 89 18.00 -8.74 5.23
N ARG A 90 18.57 -7.55 5.12
CA ARG A 90 17.96 -6.29 5.56
C ARG A 90 18.45 -5.11 4.74
N VAL A 91 17.68 -4.01 4.78
CA VAL A 91 18.01 -2.77 4.05
C VAL A 91 17.85 -1.58 4.98
N GLU A 92 18.67 -0.58 4.78
CA GLU A 92 18.53 0.75 5.33
C GLU A 92 18.50 1.77 4.19
N PHE A 93 17.51 2.65 4.20
CA PHE A 93 17.42 3.77 3.26
C PHE A 93 17.84 5.05 3.97
N ASP A 94 18.96 5.62 3.54
CA ASP A 94 19.41 6.94 3.99
C ASP A 94 18.73 7.99 3.13
N VAL A 95 17.90 8.81 3.75
CA VAL A 95 17.01 9.78 3.11
C VAL A 95 17.33 11.17 3.61
N SER A 96 17.61 12.11 2.70
CA SER A 96 17.57 13.55 2.95
C SER A 96 16.57 14.18 2.00
N TYR A 97 16.05 15.38 2.33
CA TYR A 97 15.11 16.03 1.43
C TYR A 97 15.19 17.55 1.53
N THR A 98 14.68 18.22 0.48
CA THR A 98 14.49 19.66 0.45
C THR A 98 13.04 20.01 0.18
N HIS A 99 12.60 21.14 0.74
CA HIS A 99 11.33 21.79 0.43
C HIS A 99 11.52 23.31 0.56
N PRO A 100 11.07 24.13 -0.43
CA PRO A 100 11.38 25.55 -0.47
C PRO A 100 10.91 26.33 0.77
N ASP A 101 9.78 25.94 1.36
CA ASP A 101 9.18 26.61 2.52
C ASP A 101 9.34 25.84 3.84
N GLY A 102 10.28 24.89 3.91
CA GLY A 102 10.56 24.10 5.12
C GLY A 102 9.47 23.11 5.49
N GLY A 103 8.75 22.57 4.50
CA GLY A 103 7.79 21.49 4.69
C GLY A 103 8.45 20.25 5.31
N ARG A 104 7.70 19.53 6.17
CA ARG A 104 8.18 18.36 6.91
C ARG A 104 7.52 17.09 6.43
N ILE A 105 8.23 15.97 6.61
CA ILE A 105 7.74 14.63 6.28
C ILE A 105 7.70 13.81 7.57
N SER A 106 6.53 13.23 7.88
CA SER A 106 6.38 12.25 8.96
C SER A 106 6.07 10.87 8.39
N LEU A 107 6.65 9.82 8.99
CA LEU A 107 6.56 8.43 8.54
C LEU A 107 6.41 7.49 9.73
N TRP A 108 5.40 6.63 9.71
CA TRP A 108 5.21 5.57 10.71
C TRP A 108 4.40 4.41 10.15
N THR A 109 4.52 3.26 10.80
CA THR A 109 3.57 2.15 10.63
C THR A 109 2.67 2.04 11.84
N GLU A 110 1.48 1.52 11.66
CA GLU A 110 0.51 1.32 12.75
C GLU A 110 -0.03 -0.10 12.69
N ASP A 111 -0.09 -0.73 13.84
CA ASP A 111 -0.64 -2.05 14.04
C ASP A 111 -1.68 -1.99 15.16
N PHE A 112 -2.76 -2.74 15.01
CA PHE A 112 -3.88 -2.71 15.97
C PHE A 112 -3.46 -3.08 17.40
N LEU A 113 -2.43 -3.91 17.55
CA LEU A 113 -1.99 -4.40 18.86
C LEU A 113 -0.81 -3.64 19.43
N SER A 114 0.20 -3.37 18.61
CA SER A 114 1.41 -2.67 19.01
C SER A 114 1.29 -1.15 18.91
N GLY A 115 0.19 -0.67 18.27
CA GLY A 115 0.01 0.73 18.00
C GLY A 115 1.00 1.25 16.97
N ARG A 116 1.45 2.49 17.16
CA ARG A 116 2.35 3.18 16.24
C ARG A 116 3.80 2.78 16.44
N SER A 117 4.48 2.49 15.34
CA SER A 117 5.88 2.09 15.32
C SER A 117 6.69 2.99 14.39
N SER A 118 7.83 3.48 14.90
CA SER A 118 8.80 4.20 14.08
C SER A 118 9.47 3.24 13.10
N ARG A 119 9.71 3.73 11.89
CA ARG A 119 10.58 3.09 10.90
C ARG A 119 11.94 3.80 10.79
N LEU A 120 12.14 4.84 11.58
CA LEU A 120 13.39 5.59 11.61
C LEU A 120 14.32 5.02 12.67
N ARG A 121 15.60 4.90 12.36
CA ARG A 121 16.65 4.50 13.33
C ARG A 121 16.73 5.45 14.54
N SER A 122 16.31 6.70 14.36
CA SER A 122 16.19 7.68 15.45
C SER A 122 15.10 7.34 16.48
N GLY A 123 14.14 6.47 16.13
CA GLY A 123 12.97 6.18 16.95
C GLY A 123 11.87 7.24 16.90
N GLY A 124 12.09 8.37 16.17
CA GLY A 124 11.08 9.40 15.93
C GLY A 124 10.17 9.06 14.76
N PHE A 125 9.24 9.96 14.44
CA PHE A 125 8.31 9.82 13.31
C PHE A 125 8.54 10.87 12.22
N GLU A 126 9.29 11.94 12.50
CA GLU A 126 9.60 13.00 11.55
C GLU A 126 11.00 12.77 10.96
N LEU A 127 11.11 12.84 9.63
CA LEU A 127 12.38 12.78 8.94
C LEU A 127 13.15 14.10 9.14
N ASP A 128 14.44 13.97 9.49
CA ASP A 128 15.36 15.10 9.44
C ASP A 128 15.68 15.43 7.96
N PRO A 129 15.45 16.65 7.47
CA PRO A 129 15.76 17.03 6.10
C PRO A 129 17.23 16.85 5.72
N HIS A 130 18.14 16.88 6.71
CA HIS A 130 19.58 16.71 6.49
C HIS A 130 20.03 15.25 6.49
N GLY A 131 19.17 14.31 6.94
CA GLY A 131 19.46 12.89 6.90
C GLY A 131 18.70 12.09 7.95
N SER A 132 17.93 11.13 7.49
CA SER A 132 17.28 10.09 8.30
C SER A 132 17.55 8.73 7.71
N THR A 133 17.53 7.69 8.53
CA THR A 133 17.61 6.31 8.06
C THR A 133 16.28 5.61 8.31
N ILE A 134 15.61 5.20 7.23
CA ILE A 134 14.46 4.29 7.28
C ILE A 134 15.00 2.86 7.36
N ALA A 135 14.57 2.11 8.36
CA ALA A 135 15.06 0.78 8.64
C ALA A 135 14.09 -0.30 8.19
N GLN A 136 14.58 -1.24 7.40
CA GLN A 136 13.90 -2.46 7.03
C GLN A 136 14.75 -3.66 7.51
N ASP A 137 14.47 -4.15 8.72
CA ASP A 137 15.33 -5.09 9.45
C ASP A 137 15.27 -6.53 8.94
N TYR A 138 14.42 -6.81 7.95
CA TYR A 138 14.34 -8.08 7.21
C TYR A 138 13.71 -7.81 5.83
N LEU A 139 13.92 -8.73 4.89
CA LEU A 139 13.36 -8.57 3.55
C LEU A 139 11.84 -8.69 3.60
N SER A 140 11.15 -7.64 3.19
CA SER A 140 9.70 -7.58 3.10
C SER A 140 9.25 -6.49 2.15
N HIS A 141 7.98 -6.53 1.83
CA HIS A 141 7.22 -5.45 1.23
C HIS A 141 6.51 -4.68 2.36
N THR A 142 6.56 -3.36 2.37
CA THR A 142 6.04 -2.54 3.47
C THR A 142 5.42 -1.24 2.96
N HIS A 143 4.19 -0.97 3.38
CA HIS A 143 3.57 0.35 3.28
C HIS A 143 3.53 1.03 4.65
N ALA A 144 3.58 2.34 4.65
CA ALA A 144 3.59 3.16 5.84
C ALA A 144 2.61 4.33 5.72
N ASN A 145 2.26 4.92 6.84
CA ASN A 145 1.60 6.22 6.87
C ASN A 145 2.63 7.30 6.54
N TRP A 146 2.33 8.17 5.58
CA TRP A 146 3.15 9.32 5.22
C TRP A 146 2.35 10.60 5.43
N VAL A 147 2.97 11.62 5.96
CA VAL A 147 2.39 12.96 6.04
C VAL A 147 3.38 13.99 5.54
N PHE A 148 2.93 14.82 4.62
CA PHE A 148 3.63 16.02 4.16
C PHE A 148 2.95 17.23 4.79
N SER A 149 3.69 18.03 5.56
CA SER A 149 3.08 19.11 6.36
C SER A 149 2.60 20.30 5.54
N GLN A 150 3.11 20.47 4.32
CA GLN A 150 2.80 21.61 3.44
C GLN A 150 2.66 21.16 2.00
N ALA A 151 1.91 21.94 1.21
CA ALA A 151 1.90 21.81 -0.24
C ALA A 151 3.22 22.31 -0.83
N GLY A 152 3.59 21.77 -1.98
CA GLY A 152 4.79 22.15 -2.74
C GLY A 152 5.60 20.96 -3.19
N SER A 153 6.78 21.22 -3.71
CA SER A 153 7.68 20.19 -4.26
C SER A 153 8.67 19.75 -3.19
N TYR A 154 8.66 18.45 -2.90
CA TYR A 154 9.67 17.78 -2.09
C TYR A 154 10.62 17.02 -3.02
N GLU A 155 11.91 17.28 -2.86
CA GLU A 155 12.95 16.53 -3.54
C GLU A 155 13.69 15.68 -2.51
N LEU A 156 13.56 14.36 -2.61
CA LEU A 156 14.22 13.41 -1.72
C LEU A 156 15.45 12.84 -2.42
N SER A 157 16.60 12.87 -1.74
CA SER A 157 17.79 12.13 -2.13
C SER A 157 17.88 10.88 -1.28
N VAL A 158 17.86 9.71 -1.92
CA VAL A 158 17.82 8.41 -1.23
C VAL A 158 18.97 7.54 -1.69
N GLN A 159 19.65 6.93 -0.73
CA GLN A 159 20.65 5.91 -0.97
C GLN A 159 20.33 4.69 -0.09
N ALA A 160 20.34 3.49 -0.65
CA ALA A 160 20.07 2.28 0.10
C ALA A 160 21.36 1.51 0.43
N ARG A 161 21.41 0.94 1.63
CA ARG A 161 22.42 -0.02 2.07
C ARG A 161 21.76 -1.38 2.28
N ALA A 162 22.16 -2.37 1.49
CA ALA A 162 21.69 -3.75 1.61
C ALA A 162 22.73 -4.59 2.36
N PHE A 163 22.31 -5.25 3.44
CA PHE A 163 23.20 -5.97 4.38
C PHE A 163 23.01 -7.47 4.25
N ARG A 164 24.13 -8.22 4.35
CA ARG A 164 24.15 -9.66 4.51
C ARG A 164 24.23 -10.07 5.98
N ASN A 165 24.04 -11.34 6.25
CA ASN A 165 24.05 -11.91 7.60
C ASN A 165 25.40 -11.73 8.32
N ASP A 166 26.50 -11.71 7.58
CA ASP A 166 27.85 -11.49 8.12
C ASP A 166 28.15 -10.03 8.47
N GLY A 167 27.17 -9.11 8.27
CA GLY A 167 27.29 -7.68 8.50
C GLY A 167 27.91 -6.91 7.33
N SER A 168 28.40 -7.57 6.28
CA SER A 168 28.81 -6.88 5.06
C SER A 168 27.64 -6.22 4.37
N PHE A 169 27.87 -5.14 3.67
CA PHE A 169 26.81 -4.45 2.93
C PHE A 169 27.29 -3.90 1.59
N GLU A 170 26.35 -3.70 0.71
CA GLU A 170 26.52 -2.96 -0.54
C GLU A 170 25.60 -1.74 -0.56
N THR A 171 26.05 -0.68 -1.22
CA THR A 171 25.37 0.60 -1.28
C THR A 171 24.95 0.89 -2.71
N THR A 172 23.69 1.31 -2.91
CA THR A 172 23.22 1.76 -4.23
C THR A 172 23.83 3.12 -4.61
N ARG A 173 23.67 3.52 -5.86
CA ARG A 173 23.77 4.94 -6.20
C ARG A 173 22.67 5.69 -5.48
N SER A 174 22.92 6.99 -5.24
CA SER A 174 21.86 7.90 -4.78
C SER A 174 20.88 8.12 -5.92
N ALA A 175 19.58 8.11 -5.59
CA ALA A 175 18.48 8.38 -6.51
C ALA A 175 17.67 9.58 -6.01
N THR A 176 17.14 10.37 -6.94
CA THR A 176 16.35 11.56 -6.62
C THR A 176 14.87 11.32 -6.91
N TYR A 177 14.04 11.49 -5.89
CA TYR A 177 12.59 11.32 -5.97
C TYR A 177 11.91 12.69 -5.90
N LEU A 178 11.00 12.95 -6.84
CA LEU A 178 10.21 14.18 -6.88
C LEU A 178 8.78 13.91 -6.42
N ILE A 179 8.34 14.63 -5.39
CA ILE A 179 6.99 14.51 -4.82
C ILE A 179 6.32 15.88 -4.83
N GLU A 180 5.26 16.02 -5.61
CA GLU A 180 4.43 17.24 -5.69
C GLU A 180 3.22 17.08 -4.78
N VAL A 181 3.10 17.92 -3.77
CA VAL A 181 2.07 17.85 -2.74
C VAL A 181 1.06 18.97 -2.90
N GLY A 182 -0.23 18.66 -2.79
CA GLY A 182 -1.32 19.63 -2.92
C GLY A 182 -1.66 19.99 -4.38
N GLY A 183 -1.08 19.27 -5.35
CA GLY A 183 -1.40 19.44 -6.77
C GLY A 183 -2.85 19.06 -7.08
N THR A 184 -3.42 19.66 -8.12
CA THR A 184 -4.66 19.17 -8.71
C THR A 184 -4.35 17.93 -9.52
N GLN A 185 -5.15 16.86 -9.40
CA GLN A 185 -5.03 15.69 -10.27
C GLN A 185 -5.14 16.15 -11.74
N GLY A 186 -4.02 16.13 -12.44
CA GLY A 186 -3.97 16.51 -13.85
C GLY A 186 -4.36 15.31 -14.69
N VAL A 187 -5.40 15.49 -15.51
CA VAL A 187 -5.63 14.59 -16.65
C VAL A 187 -4.36 14.65 -17.50
N SER A 188 -3.60 13.56 -17.55
CA SER A 188 -2.42 13.42 -18.39
C SER A 188 -2.84 13.41 -19.86
N THR A 189 -2.87 14.59 -20.50
CA THR A 189 -2.88 14.67 -21.96
C THR A 189 -1.46 14.45 -22.46
N PRO A 190 -1.21 13.52 -23.39
CA PRO A 190 0.11 13.36 -23.98
C PRO A 190 0.47 14.64 -24.73
N GLN A 191 1.52 15.31 -24.30
CA GLN A 191 2.10 16.43 -25.04
C GLN A 191 2.76 15.90 -26.30
N ASN A 192 2.02 16.03 -27.41
CA ASN A 192 2.56 15.85 -28.74
C ASN A 192 3.30 17.14 -29.10
N SER A 193 4.63 17.08 -29.13
CA SER A 193 5.49 18.16 -29.58
C SER A 193 5.27 18.43 -31.06
N ALA A 194 4.58 19.52 -31.39
CA ALA A 194 4.56 20.06 -32.74
C ALA A 194 4.93 21.54 -32.72
N VAL A 195 5.91 21.85 -33.53
CA VAL A 195 6.59 23.11 -33.84
C VAL A 195 5.60 24.20 -34.33
N PRO A 196 5.86 25.50 -34.11
CA PRO A 196 4.91 26.58 -34.36
C PRO A 196 4.96 27.08 -35.82
N SER A 197 3.80 27.41 -36.37
CA SER A 197 3.70 28.27 -37.55
C SER A 197 2.50 29.20 -37.46
N GLY A 198 2.79 30.47 -37.28
CA GLY A 198 2.22 31.59 -38.03
C GLY A 198 0.73 31.93 -37.94
N GLY A 199 0.43 32.96 -37.11
CA GLY A 199 -0.34 34.16 -37.49
C GLY A 199 -1.80 34.05 -37.94
N VAL A 200 -2.68 34.75 -37.22
CA VAL A 200 -3.47 35.93 -37.71
C VAL A 200 -4.61 36.24 -36.71
N LEU A 201 -4.81 37.51 -36.47
CA LEU A 201 -5.70 38.21 -35.53
C LEU A 201 -7.21 38.05 -35.78
N ALA A 202 -7.98 37.94 -34.68
CA ALA A 202 -9.23 38.61 -34.24
C ALA A 202 -10.46 38.67 -35.20
N PRO A 203 -11.71 38.92 -34.72
CA PRO A 203 -12.07 39.70 -33.53
C PRO A 203 -13.15 39.13 -32.62
N ALA A 204 -13.35 39.81 -31.48
CA ALA A 204 -14.38 39.67 -30.48
C ALA A 204 -15.81 39.91 -30.97
N VAL A 205 -16.80 39.24 -30.39
CA VAL A 205 -18.17 39.74 -30.28
C VAL A 205 -18.67 39.52 -28.86
N GLU A 206 -19.21 40.58 -28.32
CA GLU A 206 -19.77 40.75 -26.99
C GLU A 206 -21.18 40.13 -26.83
N ASP A 207 -21.47 39.80 -25.58
CA ASP A 207 -22.70 40.09 -24.83
C ASP A 207 -23.99 39.32 -25.14
N SER A 208 -24.46 38.62 -24.09
CA SER A 208 -25.81 38.83 -23.54
C SER A 208 -26.02 38.01 -22.27
N ALA A 209 -26.19 38.74 -21.19
CA ALA A 209 -26.74 38.24 -19.93
C ALA A 209 -28.23 37.86 -20.12
N VAL A 210 -28.70 36.81 -19.39
CA VAL A 210 -30.01 36.75 -18.71
C VAL A 210 -30.15 35.49 -17.87
N GLY A 211 -30.52 35.66 -16.61
CA GLY A 211 -31.49 34.83 -15.91
C GLY A 211 -30.99 33.98 -14.76
N ASN A 212 -31.10 34.56 -13.55
CA ASN A 212 -31.15 33.82 -12.27
C ASN A 212 -32.33 32.85 -12.26
N GLU A 213 -32.09 31.61 -11.89
CA GLU A 213 -33.03 30.83 -11.09
C GLU A 213 -32.22 30.02 -10.05
N GLU A 214 -32.30 30.44 -8.79
CA GLU A 214 -31.92 29.66 -7.62
C GLU A 214 -32.91 28.50 -7.47
N GLU A 215 -32.52 27.31 -7.85
CA GLU A 215 -33.19 26.10 -7.38
C GLU A 215 -32.36 25.49 -6.24
N SER A 216 -32.81 25.82 -5.03
CA SER A 216 -32.38 25.22 -3.79
C SER A 216 -32.76 23.73 -3.76
N LEU A 217 -31.86 22.87 -4.21
CA LEU A 217 -31.94 21.45 -3.93
C LEU A 217 -31.25 21.17 -2.60
N THR A 218 -32.04 21.18 -1.52
CA THR A 218 -31.68 20.54 -0.27
C THR A 218 -31.46 19.05 -0.53
N ARG A 219 -30.21 18.66 -0.74
CA ARG A 219 -29.83 17.25 -0.65
C ARG A 219 -29.86 16.86 0.83
N ASP A 220 -30.87 16.08 1.19
CA ASP A 220 -30.87 15.33 2.45
C ASP A 220 -29.57 14.54 2.55
N ALA A 221 -28.81 14.81 3.60
CA ALA A 221 -27.68 13.98 3.99
C ALA A 221 -28.18 12.55 4.21
N PRO A 222 -27.50 11.51 3.70
CA PRO A 222 -27.90 10.14 3.97
C PRO A 222 -27.94 9.94 5.48
N GLN A 223 -29.11 9.62 6.02
CA GLN A 223 -29.28 9.20 7.41
C GLN A 223 -28.31 8.04 7.63
N ARG A 224 -27.46 8.18 8.64
CA ARG A 224 -26.67 7.06 9.16
C ARG A 224 -27.66 5.98 9.57
N VAL A 225 -27.80 4.97 8.75
CA VAL A 225 -28.41 3.70 9.11
C VAL A 225 -27.61 3.17 10.29
N GLY A 226 -28.32 2.79 11.35
CA GLY A 226 -27.80 2.51 12.68
C GLY A 226 -26.53 1.67 12.68
N THR A 227 -25.74 1.87 13.71
CA THR A 227 -24.58 1.07 14.07
C THR A 227 -25.00 -0.40 14.29
N GLU A 228 -25.19 -1.15 13.22
CA GLU A 228 -25.11 -2.60 13.31
C GLU A 228 -23.66 -2.92 13.66
N ARG A 229 -23.45 -3.25 14.94
CA ARG A 229 -22.19 -3.84 15.36
C ARG A 229 -22.03 -5.11 14.53
N CYS A 230 -20.98 -5.17 13.69
CA CYS A 230 -20.51 -6.45 13.19
C CYS A 230 -20.21 -7.33 14.39
N ILE A 231 -21.07 -8.30 14.66
CA ILE A 231 -20.83 -9.31 15.68
C ILE A 231 -19.91 -10.32 14.97
N PRO A 232 -18.62 -10.41 15.33
CA PRO A 232 -17.75 -11.41 14.73
C PRO A 232 -18.30 -12.79 15.11
N THR A 233 -18.80 -13.51 14.11
CA THR A 233 -19.23 -14.88 14.30
C THR A 233 -17.98 -15.76 14.31
N ARG A 234 -17.66 -16.33 15.47
CA ARG A 234 -16.58 -17.32 15.58
C ARG A 234 -17.02 -18.57 14.84
N ILE A 235 -16.49 -18.80 13.64
CA ILE A 235 -16.65 -20.08 12.95
C ILE A 235 -15.68 -21.06 13.60
N THR A 236 -16.19 -21.92 14.47
CA THR A 236 -15.40 -22.93 15.21
C THR A 236 -15.53 -24.33 14.62
N ARG A 237 -16.15 -24.46 13.43
CA ARG A 237 -16.35 -25.75 12.74
C ARG A 237 -15.91 -25.62 11.27
N GLU A 238 -15.43 -26.71 10.71
CA GLU A 238 -15.32 -26.84 9.27
C GLU A 238 -16.74 -26.74 8.68
N ALA A 239 -16.90 -25.86 7.67
CA ALA A 239 -18.16 -25.80 6.93
C ALA A 239 -18.37 -27.16 6.25
N GLY A 240 -19.47 -27.84 6.55
CA GLY A 240 -19.81 -29.11 5.90
C GLY A 240 -20.01 -28.88 4.39
N GLU A 241 -19.76 -29.91 3.57
CA GLU A 241 -19.98 -29.85 2.12
C GLU A 241 -21.38 -29.36 1.75
N ASP A 242 -22.39 -29.66 2.56
CA ASP A 242 -23.76 -29.19 2.39
C ASP A 242 -23.94 -27.70 2.62
N GLU A 243 -23.17 -27.11 3.52
CA GLU A 243 -23.22 -25.67 3.81
C GLU A 243 -22.56 -24.86 2.69
N VAL A 244 -21.46 -25.35 2.12
CA VAL A 244 -20.82 -24.79 0.92
C VAL A 244 -21.74 -24.94 -0.30
N SER A 245 -22.46 -26.05 -0.42
CA SER A 245 -23.42 -26.26 -1.51
C SER A 245 -24.63 -25.33 -1.40
N ARG A 246 -25.13 -25.01 -0.19
CA ARG A 246 -26.22 -24.04 0.02
C ARG A 246 -25.78 -22.63 -0.36
N ILE A 247 -24.59 -22.19 0.07
CA ILE A 247 -24.04 -20.87 -0.34
C ILE A 247 -23.94 -20.77 -1.86
N ARG A 248 -23.62 -21.86 -2.55
CA ARG A 248 -23.58 -21.92 -4.02
C ARG A 248 -24.97 -21.91 -4.69
N SER A 249 -25.98 -22.51 -4.05
CA SER A 249 -27.31 -22.63 -4.66
C SER A 249 -28.22 -21.41 -4.43
N ASP A 250 -27.99 -20.66 -3.34
CA ASP A 250 -28.83 -19.51 -2.97
C ASP A 250 -28.30 -18.16 -3.51
N SER A 251 -27.15 -18.15 -4.21
CA SER A 251 -26.59 -16.93 -4.78
C SER A 251 -27.22 -16.64 -6.16
N GLU A 252 -28.11 -15.66 -6.22
CA GLU A 252 -28.60 -15.06 -7.46
C GLU A 252 -27.51 -14.19 -8.17
N ILE A 253 -26.28 -14.13 -7.62
CA ILE A 253 -25.17 -13.35 -8.16
C ILE A 253 -24.39 -14.24 -9.15
N PRO A 254 -24.49 -14.01 -10.47
CA PRO A 254 -23.94 -14.90 -11.50
C PRO A 254 -22.42 -14.97 -11.56
N ASN A 255 -21.68 -14.11 -10.81
CA ASN A 255 -20.22 -14.01 -10.84
C ASN A 255 -19.62 -14.04 -9.43
N GLN A 256 -19.83 -15.14 -8.69
CA GLN A 256 -19.23 -15.34 -7.38
C GLN A 256 -18.11 -16.38 -7.46
N ALA A 257 -16.90 -16.00 -7.03
CA ALA A 257 -15.80 -16.93 -6.83
C ALA A 257 -15.76 -17.38 -5.37
N ILE A 258 -15.74 -18.68 -5.13
CA ILE A 258 -15.59 -19.27 -3.80
C ILE A 258 -14.31 -20.09 -3.78
N THR A 259 -13.51 -19.91 -2.73
CA THR A 259 -12.28 -20.69 -2.51
C THR A 259 -12.13 -21.07 -1.05
N THR A 260 -11.20 -21.98 -0.78
CA THR A 260 -10.84 -22.41 0.57
C THR A 260 -9.43 -21.89 0.88
N LEU A 261 -9.27 -21.32 2.06
CA LEU A 261 -7.96 -20.96 2.62
C LEU A 261 -7.65 -21.93 3.76
N ASN A 262 -6.59 -22.72 3.63
CA ASN A 262 -6.20 -23.68 4.65
C ASN A 262 -5.25 -23.00 5.66
N VAL A 263 -5.64 -22.90 6.92
CA VAL A 263 -4.84 -22.30 7.99
C VAL A 263 -4.72 -23.28 9.16
N GLN A 264 -3.49 -23.60 9.56
CA GLN A 264 -3.17 -24.40 10.73
C GLN A 264 -2.69 -23.49 11.87
N VAL A 265 -3.35 -23.54 13.00
CA VAL A 265 -3.06 -22.71 14.17
C VAL A 265 -2.25 -23.51 15.20
N GLY A 266 -1.20 -22.91 15.75
CA GLY A 266 -0.30 -23.59 16.68
C GLY A 266 0.59 -24.65 16.01
N SER A 267 0.85 -24.50 14.72
CA SER A 267 1.61 -25.45 13.90
C SER A 267 2.71 -24.71 13.11
N GLU A 268 3.77 -25.43 12.79
CA GLU A 268 4.84 -25.01 11.86
C GLU A 268 4.80 -25.86 10.56
N GLY A 269 3.77 -26.68 10.40
CA GLY A 269 3.64 -27.67 9.31
C GLY A 269 3.14 -27.10 7.98
N GLY A 270 3.35 -25.82 7.71
CA GLY A 270 2.89 -25.15 6.48
C GLY A 270 3.75 -23.96 6.13
N ILE A 271 3.14 -23.01 5.42
CA ILE A 271 3.78 -21.72 5.08
C ILE A 271 3.74 -20.83 6.33
N THR A 272 4.90 -20.52 6.88
CA THR A 272 5.07 -19.74 8.10
C THR A 272 5.61 -18.33 7.86
N ASP A 273 5.89 -17.94 6.60
CA ASP A 273 6.49 -16.64 6.27
C ASP A 273 6.13 -16.23 4.85
N GLY A 274 6.25 -14.94 4.55
CA GLY A 274 6.06 -14.37 3.22
C GLY A 274 4.78 -13.55 3.07
N HIS A 275 4.71 -12.81 1.97
CA HIS A 275 3.56 -11.98 1.61
C HIS A 275 2.68 -12.72 0.58
N PHE A 276 1.37 -12.65 0.79
CA PHE A 276 0.37 -13.30 -0.04
C PHE A 276 -0.86 -12.42 -0.16
N ASP A 277 -1.31 -12.18 -1.39
CA ASP A 277 -2.53 -11.42 -1.65
C ASP A 277 -3.60 -12.29 -2.28
N LEU A 278 -4.75 -12.39 -1.61
CA LEU A 278 -5.95 -13.00 -2.19
C LEU A 278 -6.60 -12.00 -3.15
N GLY A 279 -6.90 -12.43 -4.36
CA GLY A 279 -7.51 -11.57 -5.37
C GLY A 279 -8.38 -12.30 -6.37
N PRO A 280 -9.27 -11.57 -7.07
CA PRO A 280 -10.04 -12.10 -8.19
C PRO A 280 -9.14 -12.30 -9.42
N ALA A 281 -9.52 -13.22 -10.29
CA ALA A 281 -8.96 -13.43 -11.61
C ALA A 281 -10.04 -13.89 -12.58
N ILE A 282 -9.85 -13.65 -13.87
CA ILE A 282 -10.72 -14.20 -14.92
C ILE A 282 -9.96 -15.32 -15.63
N GLU A 283 -10.49 -16.54 -15.55
CA GLU A 283 -9.92 -17.70 -16.22
C GLU A 283 -11.01 -18.38 -17.05
N ASN A 284 -10.77 -18.51 -18.36
CA ASN A 284 -11.73 -19.06 -19.31
C ASN A 284 -13.11 -18.35 -19.24
N GLY A 285 -13.13 -17.03 -19.03
CA GLY A 285 -14.34 -16.23 -18.92
C GLY A 285 -15.12 -16.42 -17.61
N GLN A 286 -14.50 -17.01 -16.59
CA GLN A 286 -15.11 -17.21 -15.27
C GLN A 286 -14.31 -16.49 -14.18
N LEU A 287 -15.01 -15.84 -13.26
CA LEU A 287 -14.41 -15.24 -12.10
C LEU A 287 -13.92 -16.34 -11.14
N VAL A 288 -12.65 -16.33 -10.80
CA VAL A 288 -12.01 -17.24 -9.85
C VAL A 288 -11.26 -16.49 -8.76
N ALA A 289 -11.05 -17.09 -7.61
CA ALA A 289 -10.15 -16.56 -6.59
C ALA A 289 -8.75 -17.13 -6.80
N ARG A 290 -7.73 -16.27 -6.71
CA ARG A 290 -6.32 -16.65 -6.75
C ARG A 290 -5.58 -15.99 -5.59
N ILE A 291 -4.42 -16.53 -5.27
CA ILE A 291 -3.52 -15.95 -4.29
C ILE A 291 -2.16 -15.69 -4.94
N LYS A 292 -1.71 -14.46 -4.84
CA LYS A 292 -0.40 -14.02 -5.27
C LYS A 292 0.62 -14.42 -4.21
N ASP A 293 1.64 -15.16 -4.59
CA ASP A 293 2.76 -15.57 -3.73
C ASP A 293 3.98 -14.73 -4.11
N ASP A 294 4.25 -13.69 -3.32
CA ASP A 294 5.34 -12.73 -3.56
C ASP A 294 6.71 -13.25 -3.07
N ARG A 295 6.81 -14.48 -2.59
CA ARG A 295 8.10 -15.10 -2.27
C ARG A 295 8.91 -15.46 -3.51
N ALA A 296 8.28 -15.52 -4.67
CA ALA A 296 8.92 -15.67 -5.96
C ALA A 296 9.00 -14.34 -6.70
N VAL A 297 10.06 -14.14 -7.48
CA VAL A 297 10.22 -12.97 -8.36
C VAL A 297 10.41 -13.47 -9.79
N PRO A 298 9.49 -13.16 -10.71
CA PRO A 298 8.19 -12.49 -10.49
C PRO A 298 7.24 -13.31 -9.61
N ALA A 299 6.30 -12.62 -8.96
CA ALA A 299 5.28 -13.25 -8.12
C ALA A 299 4.44 -14.27 -8.90
N VAL A 300 3.98 -15.31 -8.20
CA VAL A 300 3.24 -16.41 -8.83
C VAL A 300 1.82 -16.49 -8.28
N TRP A 301 0.82 -16.48 -9.16
CA TRP A 301 -0.56 -16.68 -8.80
C TRP A 301 -0.89 -18.18 -8.68
N LYS A 302 -1.53 -18.57 -7.58
CA LYS A 302 -1.85 -19.96 -7.24
C LYS A 302 -3.31 -20.10 -6.85
N ASP A 303 -3.82 -21.33 -6.89
CA ASP A 303 -5.09 -21.66 -6.26
C ASP A 303 -4.91 -21.58 -4.73
N PRO A 304 -5.70 -20.76 -4.00
CA PRO A 304 -5.62 -20.68 -2.55
C PRO A 304 -5.78 -22.04 -1.84
N ALA A 305 -6.62 -22.92 -2.36
CA ALA A 305 -6.84 -24.26 -1.82
C ALA A 305 -5.61 -25.17 -1.89
N SER A 306 -4.64 -24.84 -2.77
CA SER A 306 -3.38 -25.61 -2.88
C SER A 306 -2.35 -25.24 -1.82
N LEU A 307 -2.58 -24.19 -1.02
CA LEU A 307 -1.66 -23.69 -0.02
C LEU A 307 -2.18 -24.03 1.39
N THR A 308 -1.26 -24.29 2.31
CA THR A 308 -1.56 -24.42 3.73
C THR A 308 -0.68 -23.44 4.48
N PHE A 309 -1.29 -22.46 5.14
CA PHE A 309 -0.61 -21.52 6.02
C PHE A 309 -0.50 -22.07 7.43
N ALA A 310 0.58 -21.75 8.12
CA ALA A 310 0.78 -22.16 9.50
C ALA A 310 1.08 -20.94 10.39
N LEU A 311 0.28 -20.78 11.44
CA LEU A 311 0.46 -19.75 12.45
C LEU A 311 1.14 -20.38 13.67
N GLY A 312 2.47 -20.34 13.68
CA GLY A 312 3.30 -20.90 14.74
C GLY A 312 3.47 -19.97 15.95
N GLU A 313 4.51 -20.20 16.74
CA GLU A 313 4.78 -19.45 17.98
C GLU A 313 4.98 -17.94 17.75
N LYS A 314 5.51 -17.51 16.60
CA LYS A 314 5.70 -16.09 16.29
C LYS A 314 4.41 -15.33 16.03
N ALA A 315 3.35 -16.04 15.62
CA ALA A 315 2.01 -15.48 15.47
C ALA A 315 1.22 -15.48 16.79
N ARG A 316 1.73 -16.15 17.84
CA ARG A 316 1.04 -16.27 19.12
C ARG A 316 1.28 -15.02 19.98
N ILE A 317 0.18 -14.44 20.44
CA ILE A 317 0.18 -13.29 21.34
C ILE A 317 -0.79 -13.51 22.51
N LYS A 318 -0.65 -12.71 23.55
CA LYS A 318 -1.70 -12.59 24.57
C LYS A 318 -2.75 -11.60 24.11
N ALA A 319 -4.02 -12.03 24.08
CA ALA A 319 -5.13 -11.16 23.68
C ALA A 319 -5.17 -9.88 24.54
N PRO A 320 -5.02 -8.69 23.96
CA PRO A 320 -5.18 -7.45 24.68
C PRO A 320 -6.66 -7.17 24.96
N GLU A 321 -6.95 -6.21 25.85
CA GLU A 321 -8.31 -5.76 26.17
C GLU A 321 -9.10 -5.36 24.92
N ALA A 322 -8.44 -4.76 23.94
CA ALA A 322 -9.03 -4.33 22.67
C ALA A 322 -9.61 -5.51 21.84
N LEU A 323 -9.14 -6.74 22.07
CA LEU A 323 -9.67 -7.96 21.44
C LEU A 323 -10.71 -8.68 22.28
N SER A 324 -11.25 -8.09 23.35
CA SER A 324 -12.22 -8.72 24.24
C SER A 324 -13.48 -9.20 23.54
N TYR A 325 -13.78 -8.70 22.35
CA TYR A 325 -14.87 -9.18 21.49
C TYR A 325 -14.58 -10.55 20.85
N ALA A 326 -13.32 -10.97 20.74
CA ALA A 326 -12.91 -12.20 20.07
C ALA A 326 -12.29 -13.23 21.04
N ALA A 327 -11.59 -12.78 22.08
CA ALA A 327 -10.93 -13.64 23.07
C ALA A 327 -10.87 -12.95 24.44
N ALA A 328 -10.82 -13.75 25.53
CA ALA A 328 -10.62 -13.17 26.86
C ALA A 328 -9.23 -12.52 26.98
N PRO A 329 -9.11 -11.33 27.61
CA PRO A 329 -7.84 -10.69 27.83
C PRO A 329 -6.82 -11.63 28.48
N GLY A 330 -5.60 -11.69 27.95
CA GLY A 330 -4.54 -12.59 28.39
C GLY A 330 -4.60 -14.01 27.89
N GLN A 331 -5.67 -14.41 27.18
CA GLN A 331 -5.74 -15.69 26.47
C GLN A 331 -4.73 -15.73 25.33
N ASP A 332 -4.15 -16.90 25.03
CA ASP A 332 -3.34 -17.07 23.83
C ASP A 332 -4.22 -17.03 22.58
N VAL A 333 -3.83 -16.19 21.62
CA VAL A 333 -4.44 -16.11 20.29
C VAL A 333 -3.32 -16.07 19.24
N TRP A 334 -3.62 -16.50 18.02
CA TRP A 334 -2.72 -16.41 16.88
C TRP A 334 -3.23 -15.34 15.95
N MET A 335 -2.35 -14.43 15.56
CA MET A 335 -2.72 -13.28 14.77
C MET A 335 -1.80 -13.09 13.58
N ILE A 336 -2.40 -12.73 12.46
CA ILE A 336 -1.70 -12.14 11.31
C ILE A 336 -1.79 -10.64 11.47
N PRO A 337 -0.67 -9.93 11.69
CA PRO A 337 -0.69 -8.49 11.92
C PRO A 337 -0.90 -7.70 10.63
N ALA A 338 -1.31 -6.43 10.74
CA ALA A 338 -1.45 -5.53 9.60
C ALA A 338 -0.10 -5.17 8.95
N THR A 339 1.00 -5.30 9.69
CA THR A 339 2.36 -5.12 9.17
C THR A 339 3.06 -6.46 9.13
N GLN A 340 3.76 -6.75 8.04
CA GLN A 340 4.51 -8.01 7.90
C GLN A 340 5.52 -8.18 9.04
N ILE A 341 5.55 -9.38 9.65
CA ILE A 341 6.57 -9.82 10.62
C ILE A 341 7.19 -11.12 10.13
N ARG A 342 8.52 -11.23 10.25
CA ARG A 342 9.26 -12.43 9.85
C ARG A 342 8.79 -13.66 10.65
N GLY A 343 8.40 -14.71 9.92
CA GLY A 343 7.94 -15.97 10.50
C GLY A 343 6.44 -15.98 10.82
N VAL A 344 5.68 -15.04 10.23
CA VAL A 344 4.22 -15.03 10.18
C VAL A 344 3.79 -14.79 8.73
N PRO A 345 2.95 -15.64 8.12
CA PRO A 345 2.47 -15.36 6.78
C PRO A 345 1.63 -14.08 6.79
N TRP A 346 1.95 -13.16 5.91
CA TRP A 346 1.23 -11.90 5.79
C TRP A 346 0.22 -12.01 4.66
N LEU A 347 -1.06 -11.93 5.01
CA LEU A 347 -2.18 -12.11 4.08
C LEU A 347 -2.84 -10.78 3.79
N GLY A 348 -2.83 -10.40 2.53
CA GLY A 348 -3.48 -9.21 2.00
C GLY A 348 -4.58 -9.56 0.99
N MET A 349 -5.09 -8.51 0.35
CA MET A 349 -6.02 -8.59 -0.78
C MET A 349 -5.51 -7.72 -1.93
N ASN A 350 -5.59 -8.25 -3.15
CA ASN A 350 -5.19 -7.54 -4.36
C ASN A 350 -6.27 -7.70 -5.44
N SER A 351 -6.81 -6.58 -5.92
CA SER A 351 -7.79 -6.53 -7.01
C SER A 351 -7.25 -5.83 -8.26
N GLN A 352 -5.95 -5.57 -8.34
CA GLN A 352 -5.30 -4.74 -9.37
C GLN A 352 -4.84 -5.55 -10.59
N ARG A 353 -5.43 -6.70 -10.87
CA ARG A 353 -5.12 -7.44 -12.11
C ARG A 353 -5.77 -6.74 -13.30
N GLU A 354 -5.01 -6.63 -14.40
CA GLU A 354 -5.43 -5.91 -15.61
C GLU A 354 -6.80 -6.40 -16.10
N GLU A 355 -7.03 -7.71 -16.16
CA GLU A 355 -8.30 -8.29 -16.60
C GLU A 355 -9.49 -7.96 -15.69
N ILE A 356 -9.24 -7.61 -14.42
CA ILE A 356 -10.28 -7.19 -13.47
C ILE A 356 -10.58 -5.69 -13.62
N VAL A 357 -9.54 -4.88 -13.79
CA VAL A 357 -9.65 -3.41 -13.84
C VAL A 357 -10.24 -2.94 -15.18
N THR A 358 -9.99 -3.66 -16.27
CA THR A 358 -10.40 -3.25 -17.62
C THR A 358 -11.82 -3.72 -18.01
N GLU A 359 -12.38 -4.72 -17.33
CA GLU A 359 -13.72 -5.27 -17.63
C GLU A 359 -14.83 -4.71 -16.72
N THR A 360 -14.53 -3.76 -15.82
CA THR A 360 -15.50 -3.04 -14.99
C THR A 360 -15.72 -1.62 -15.50
#